data_5e0929deb9efe57a125deb4be3a79152
#
_entry.id   5e0929deb9efe57a125deb4be3a79152
#
_cell.length_a   1.000
_cell.length_b   1.000
_cell.length_c   1.000
_cell.angle_alpha   90.00
_cell.angle_beta   90.00
_cell.angle_gamma   90.00
#
_symmetry.space_group_name_H-M   'P 1'
#
loop_
_entity.id
_entity.type
_entity.pdbx_description
1 polymer ?
#
loop_
_entity_poly.entity_id
_entity_poly.type
_entity_poly.pdbx_seq_one_letter_code
_entity_poly.pdbx_strand_id
1 'polypeptide(L)'
;MNEYDLNEMRNEQGVYVNVETTNRFLRKAFLNMVVGVLITTIVPIYLFGFNARLLYAIMPYFKIIMFAEIALVFGLSLGINKMSSGTARMMFFLYSLMNGVLFSSLGFVFHPVSIFYTLGVALIMFIVIAAYGYTTKEDLSNYGKYLMTGLISIIIMSLINFFLKAPILYWIGTVLGIVIFSALIAYDVNRIKKIAFQMSNGDEEVMNKLGIIGALNLYLDFINLFLYLLRIFGKRRR
;
A
#
# COMPACT_ATOMS: atom_id res chain seq x y z
N MET A 1 -10.88 8.44 -35.19
CA MET A 1 -11.63 8.07 -33.96
C MET A 1 -11.93 9.38 -33.29
N ASN A 2 -13.20 9.83 -33.37
CA ASN A 2 -13.61 11.15 -32.88
C ASN A 2 -13.61 11.16 -31.35
N GLU A 3 -13.36 12.33 -30.75
CA GLU A 3 -13.36 12.56 -29.28
C GLU A 3 -14.68 12.12 -28.60
N TYR A 4 -15.77 12.01 -29.34
CA TYR A 4 -17.07 11.46 -28.93
C TYR A 4 -17.07 9.94 -28.75
N ASP A 5 -16.26 9.19 -29.51
CA ASP A 5 -16.19 7.71 -29.44
C ASP A 5 -15.45 7.22 -28.18
N LEU A 6 -14.62 8.05 -27.57
CA LEU A 6 -13.88 7.74 -26.36
C LEU A 6 -14.71 7.84 -25.08
N ASN A 7 -15.83 8.56 -25.12
CA ASN A 7 -16.69 8.78 -23.95
C ASN A 7 -17.74 7.67 -23.74
N GLU A 8 -17.91 6.76 -24.71
CA GLU A 8 -18.92 5.71 -24.68
C GLU A 8 -18.33 4.31 -24.90
N MET A 9 -17.37 3.90 -24.07
CA MET A 9 -17.00 2.48 -24.05
C MET A 9 -18.08 1.67 -23.33
N ARG A 10 -18.59 0.61 -24.01
CA ARG A 10 -19.42 -0.40 -23.35
C ARG A 10 -18.53 -1.36 -22.57
N ASN A 11 -18.91 -1.66 -21.33
CA ASN A 11 -18.30 -2.75 -20.59
C ASN A 11 -18.78 -4.11 -21.18
N GLU A 12 -18.18 -5.21 -20.72
CA GLU A 12 -18.55 -6.58 -21.12
C GLU A 12 -20.05 -6.91 -20.87
N GLN A 13 -20.75 -6.12 -20.06
CA GLN A 13 -22.17 -6.24 -19.76
C GLN A 13 -23.04 -5.30 -20.61
N GLY A 14 -22.44 -4.58 -21.56
CA GLY A 14 -23.15 -3.66 -22.48
C GLY A 14 -23.56 -2.32 -21.85
N VAL A 15 -23.08 -2.00 -20.65
CA VAL A 15 -23.36 -0.72 -19.96
C VAL A 15 -22.38 0.34 -20.44
N TYR A 16 -22.88 1.56 -20.74
CA TYR A 16 -22.03 2.69 -21.10
C TYR A 16 -21.14 3.09 -19.94
N VAL A 17 -19.83 3.13 -20.18
CA VAL A 17 -18.82 3.50 -19.17
C VAL A 17 -18.52 4.97 -19.29
N ASN A 18 -18.70 5.72 -18.22
CA ASN A 18 -18.23 7.09 -18.15
C ASN A 18 -16.71 7.11 -17.90
N VAL A 19 -15.97 7.28 -18.98
CA VAL A 19 -14.47 7.25 -18.99
C VAL A 19 -13.91 8.35 -18.08
N GLU A 20 -14.54 9.53 -18.03
CA GLU A 20 -14.09 10.62 -17.16
C GLU A 20 -14.22 10.25 -15.68
N THR A 21 -15.35 9.68 -15.28
CA THR A 21 -15.57 9.22 -13.91
C THR A 21 -14.60 8.10 -13.53
N THR A 22 -14.35 7.15 -14.42
CA THR A 22 -13.38 6.07 -14.27
C THR A 22 -11.98 6.63 -14.03
N ASN A 23 -11.52 7.54 -14.88
CA ASN A 23 -10.19 8.15 -14.76
C ASN A 23 -10.07 9.00 -13.49
N ARG A 24 -11.13 9.71 -13.09
CA ARG A 24 -11.18 10.50 -11.85
C ARG A 24 -11.05 9.60 -10.63
N PHE A 25 -11.73 8.46 -10.61
CA PHE A 25 -11.65 7.47 -9.53
C PHE A 25 -10.24 6.90 -9.38
N LEU A 26 -9.66 6.40 -10.48
CA LEU A 26 -8.30 5.87 -10.50
C LEU A 26 -7.29 6.89 -10.00
N ARG A 27 -7.36 8.13 -10.54
CA ARG A 27 -6.49 9.22 -10.10
C ARG A 27 -6.63 9.51 -8.61
N LYS A 28 -7.87 9.54 -8.06
CA LYS A 28 -8.10 9.76 -6.61
C LYS A 28 -7.47 8.64 -5.78
N ALA A 29 -7.61 7.37 -6.18
CA ALA A 29 -7.02 6.23 -5.46
C ALA A 29 -5.49 6.31 -5.44
N PHE A 30 -4.85 6.50 -6.58
CA PHE A 30 -3.40 6.64 -6.67
C PHE A 30 -2.87 7.88 -5.94
N LEU A 31 -3.55 9.03 -6.05
CA LEU A 31 -3.15 10.25 -5.33
C LEU A 31 -3.22 10.06 -3.81
N ASN A 32 -4.29 9.45 -3.28
CA ASN A 32 -4.36 9.16 -1.85
C ASN A 32 -3.21 8.24 -1.41
N MET A 33 -2.90 7.18 -2.18
CA MET A 33 -1.77 6.29 -1.91
C MET A 33 -0.44 7.07 -1.90
N VAL A 34 -0.18 7.90 -2.92
CA VAL A 34 1.04 8.71 -3.02
C VAL A 34 1.16 9.67 -1.83
N VAL A 35 0.07 10.34 -1.46
CA VAL A 35 0.06 11.22 -0.26
C VAL A 35 0.37 10.41 1.01
N GLY A 36 -0.20 9.21 1.17
CA GLY A 36 0.13 8.32 2.28
C GLY A 36 1.62 7.96 2.33
N VAL A 37 2.22 7.58 1.20
CA VAL A 37 3.65 7.27 1.09
C VAL A 37 4.51 8.49 1.41
N LEU A 38 4.12 9.68 0.93
CA LEU A 38 4.83 10.92 1.24
C LEU A 38 4.80 11.23 2.74
N ILE A 39 3.64 11.12 3.39
CA ILE A 39 3.53 11.29 4.86
C ILE A 39 4.47 10.32 5.57
N THR A 40 4.41 9.03 5.22
CA THR A 40 5.25 7.99 5.83
C THR A 40 6.75 8.20 5.59
N THR A 41 7.12 8.87 4.49
CA THR A 41 8.53 9.20 4.17
C THR A 41 9.01 10.48 4.86
N ILE A 42 8.17 11.52 4.89
CA ILE A 42 8.57 12.84 5.44
C ILE A 42 8.67 12.79 6.96
N VAL A 43 7.76 12.07 7.64
CA VAL A 43 7.73 12.00 9.11
C VAL A 43 9.05 11.47 9.71
N PRO A 44 9.62 10.33 9.28
CA PRO A 44 10.90 9.86 9.81
C PRO A 44 12.07 10.80 9.47
N ILE A 45 12.05 11.44 8.29
CA ILE A 45 13.06 12.43 7.92
C ILE A 45 13.02 13.59 8.91
N TYR A 46 11.83 14.11 9.21
CA TYR A 46 11.67 15.19 10.17
C TYR A 46 12.09 14.77 11.59
N LEU A 47 11.59 13.64 12.08
CA LEU A 47 11.87 13.18 13.43
C LEU A 47 13.35 12.81 13.62
N PHE A 48 13.93 12.08 12.69
CA PHE A 48 15.31 11.61 12.81
C PHE A 48 16.33 12.69 12.42
N GLY A 49 16.02 13.52 11.42
CA GLY A 49 16.95 14.52 10.86
C GLY A 49 16.91 15.88 11.57
N PHE A 50 15.73 16.33 12.02
CA PHE A 50 15.54 17.70 12.51
C PHE A 50 15.05 17.76 13.96
N ASN A 51 14.38 16.76 14.47
CA ASN A 51 13.78 16.78 15.80
C ASN A 51 13.99 15.48 16.58
N ALA A 52 15.25 15.08 16.74
CA ALA A 52 15.62 13.88 17.48
C ALA A 52 15.10 13.88 18.92
N ARG A 53 14.99 15.08 19.57
CA ARG A 53 14.43 15.18 20.92
C ARG A 53 12.98 14.69 20.98
N LEU A 54 12.16 15.05 20.00
CA LEU A 54 10.78 14.58 19.90
C LEU A 54 10.74 13.07 19.63
N LEU A 55 11.61 12.56 18.76
CA LEU A 55 11.71 11.12 18.49
C LEU A 55 12.00 10.33 19.79
N TYR A 56 12.99 10.74 20.57
CA TYR A 56 13.31 10.10 21.84
C TYR A 56 12.15 10.17 22.86
N ALA A 57 11.38 11.26 22.87
CA ALA A 57 10.20 11.39 23.72
C ALA A 57 9.05 10.44 23.31
N ILE A 58 8.93 10.12 22.02
CA ILE A 58 7.88 9.23 21.47
C ILE A 58 8.29 7.75 21.57
N MET A 59 9.57 7.42 21.53
CA MET A 59 10.06 6.03 21.52
C MET A 59 9.45 5.11 22.60
N PRO A 60 9.25 5.53 23.86
CA PRO A 60 8.60 4.69 24.87
C PRO A 60 7.19 4.23 24.48
N TYR A 61 6.52 5.00 23.63
CA TYR A 61 5.13 4.74 23.19
C TYR A 61 5.06 3.93 21.88
N PHE A 62 6.17 3.52 21.28
CA PHE A 62 6.16 2.79 20.00
C PHE A 62 5.31 1.52 20.03
N LYS A 63 5.31 0.77 21.13
CA LYS A 63 4.45 -0.41 21.27
C LYS A 63 2.96 -0.02 21.24
N ILE A 64 2.58 1.06 21.89
CA ILE A 64 1.20 1.55 21.93
C ILE A 64 0.81 2.01 20.51
N ILE A 65 1.69 2.77 19.84
CA ILE A 65 1.47 3.25 18.46
C ILE A 65 1.30 2.06 17.51
N MET A 66 2.11 1.01 17.64
CA MET A 66 2.00 -0.20 16.81
C MET A 66 0.65 -0.91 16.99
N PHE A 67 0.17 -1.07 18.23
CA PHE A 67 -1.15 -1.68 18.45
C PHE A 67 -2.30 -0.76 17.99
N ALA A 68 -2.17 0.55 18.19
CA ALA A 68 -3.15 1.52 17.70
C ALA A 68 -3.20 1.56 16.16
N GLU A 69 -2.06 1.42 15.48
CA GLU A 69 -1.97 1.32 14.03
C GLU A 69 -2.69 0.08 13.50
N ILE A 70 -2.47 -1.08 14.13
CA ILE A 70 -3.19 -2.32 13.78
C ILE A 70 -4.69 -2.14 13.99
N ALA A 71 -5.13 -1.58 15.11
CA ALA A 71 -6.54 -1.30 15.37
C ALA A 71 -7.13 -0.33 14.34
N LEU A 72 -6.35 0.68 13.92
CA LEU A 72 -6.79 1.69 12.95
C LEU A 72 -7.00 1.07 11.55
N VAL A 73 -6.09 0.22 11.08
CA VAL A 73 -6.23 -0.41 9.76
C VAL A 73 -7.41 -1.39 9.73
N PHE A 74 -7.61 -2.15 10.80
CA PHE A 74 -8.81 -3.00 10.92
C PHE A 74 -10.08 -2.18 11.02
N GLY A 75 -10.07 -1.10 11.84
CA GLY A 75 -11.19 -0.18 11.96
C GLY A 75 -11.57 0.48 10.63
N LEU A 76 -10.58 0.87 9.83
CA LEU A 76 -10.81 1.42 8.51
C LEU A 76 -11.36 0.36 7.55
N SER A 77 -10.74 -0.82 7.48
CA SER A 77 -11.13 -1.87 6.53
C SER A 77 -12.52 -2.45 6.83
N LEU A 78 -12.84 -2.69 8.10
CA LEU A 78 -14.13 -3.28 8.50
C LEU A 78 -15.23 -2.23 8.67
N GLY A 79 -14.87 -1.00 9.03
CA GLY A 79 -15.81 0.08 9.33
C GLY A 79 -16.15 0.98 8.15
N ILE A 80 -15.55 0.79 6.98
CA ILE A 80 -15.66 1.70 5.82
C ILE A 80 -17.12 1.98 5.41
N ASN A 81 -17.99 0.98 5.51
CA ASN A 81 -19.40 1.12 5.15
C ASN A 81 -20.20 2.03 6.12
N LYS A 82 -19.72 2.17 7.37
CA LYS A 82 -20.38 2.91 8.44
C LYS A 82 -19.85 4.35 8.60
N MET A 83 -18.80 4.73 7.89
CA MET A 83 -18.18 6.05 7.98
C MET A 83 -18.29 6.81 6.66
N SER A 84 -18.15 8.14 6.69
CA SER A 84 -18.06 8.95 5.48
C SER A 84 -16.71 8.76 4.79
N SER A 85 -16.64 9.02 3.47
CA SER A 85 -15.39 9.00 2.72
C SER A 85 -14.35 9.99 3.26
N GLY A 86 -14.80 11.14 3.80
CA GLY A 86 -13.93 12.09 4.48
C GLY A 86 -13.27 11.50 5.73
N THR A 87 -14.06 10.83 6.59
CA THR A 87 -13.57 10.14 7.80
C THR A 87 -12.60 9.01 7.42
N ALA A 88 -12.95 8.20 6.42
CA ALA A 88 -12.09 7.12 5.95
C ALA A 88 -10.73 7.64 5.45
N ARG A 89 -10.72 8.76 4.72
CA ARG A 89 -9.49 9.41 4.25
C ARG A 89 -8.63 9.94 5.39
N MET A 90 -9.25 10.58 6.39
CA MET A 90 -8.53 11.02 7.59
C MET A 90 -7.90 9.84 8.34
N MET A 91 -8.62 8.74 8.52
CA MET A 91 -8.10 7.53 9.17
C MET A 91 -6.92 6.93 8.37
N PHE A 92 -7.01 6.91 7.03
CA PHE A 92 -5.91 6.46 6.19
C PHE A 92 -4.65 7.33 6.35
N PHE A 93 -4.80 8.66 6.37
CA PHE A 93 -3.64 9.55 6.56
C PHE A 93 -3.09 9.50 7.99
N LEU A 94 -3.95 9.31 9.00
CA LEU A 94 -3.52 9.06 10.37
C LEU A 94 -2.72 7.75 10.46
N TYR A 95 -3.18 6.69 9.80
CA TYR A 95 -2.45 5.43 9.67
C TYR A 95 -1.07 5.64 9.03
N SER A 96 -1.00 6.40 7.93
CA SER A 96 0.26 6.73 7.25
C SER A 96 1.22 7.53 8.14
N LEU A 97 0.67 8.44 8.96
CA LEU A 97 1.44 9.21 9.94
C LEU A 97 2.05 8.29 11.02
N MET A 98 1.24 7.38 11.57
CA MET A 98 1.68 6.43 12.60
C MET A 98 2.77 5.50 12.06
N ASN A 99 2.61 4.98 10.84
CA ASN A 99 3.65 4.25 10.13
C ASN A 99 4.95 5.07 10.01
N GLY A 100 4.84 6.34 9.63
CA GLY A 100 6.00 7.24 9.55
C GLY A 100 6.72 7.41 10.89
N VAL A 101 5.97 7.53 11.99
CA VAL A 101 6.55 7.57 13.35
C VAL A 101 7.30 6.28 13.65
N LEU A 102 6.70 5.12 13.40
CA LEU A 102 7.35 3.82 13.61
C LEU A 102 8.58 3.62 12.71
N PHE A 103 8.52 4.08 11.45
CA PHE A 103 9.62 3.99 10.50
C PHE A 103 10.81 4.87 10.87
N SER A 104 10.63 5.85 11.76
CA SER A 104 11.76 6.58 12.33
C SER A 104 12.76 5.66 13.01
N SER A 105 12.32 4.49 13.51
CA SER A 105 13.21 3.49 14.10
C SER A 105 14.16 2.84 13.09
N LEU A 106 13.82 2.83 11.80
CA LEU A 106 14.70 2.28 10.74
C LEU A 106 16.04 3.01 10.66
N GLY A 107 16.06 4.32 10.97
CA GLY A 107 17.28 5.12 11.01
C GLY A 107 18.28 4.70 12.09
N PHE A 108 17.85 3.96 13.13
CA PHE A 108 18.75 3.37 14.12
C PHE A 108 19.35 2.05 13.64
N VAL A 109 18.67 1.33 12.75
CA VAL A 109 19.07 -0.01 12.26
C VAL A 109 19.86 0.08 10.96
N PHE A 110 19.43 0.95 10.05
CA PHE A 110 19.97 1.06 8.70
C PHE A 110 20.61 2.43 8.45
N HIS A 111 21.61 2.43 7.58
CA HIS A 111 22.24 3.68 7.14
C HIS A 111 21.24 4.47 6.26
N PRO A 112 21.03 5.80 6.50
CA PRO A 112 20.05 6.59 5.78
C PRO A 112 20.15 6.51 4.26
N VAL A 113 21.36 6.55 3.70
CA VAL A 113 21.58 6.44 2.25
C VAL A 113 21.02 5.13 1.68
N SER A 114 21.14 4.01 2.41
CA SER A 114 20.59 2.73 1.94
C SER A 114 19.07 2.68 2.05
N ILE A 115 18.46 3.39 3.01
CA ILE A 115 17.00 3.53 3.11
C ILE A 115 16.48 4.27 1.88
N PHE A 116 17.07 5.43 1.53
CA PHE A 116 16.66 6.21 0.36
C PHE A 116 16.90 5.47 -0.96
N TYR A 117 18.05 4.80 -1.09
CA TYR A 117 18.32 3.96 -2.26
C TYR A 117 17.26 2.86 -2.43
N THR A 118 16.94 2.15 -1.34
CA THR A 118 15.93 1.09 -1.36
C THR A 118 14.53 1.63 -1.66
N LEU A 119 14.20 2.81 -1.11
CA LEU A 119 12.94 3.48 -1.43
C LEU A 119 12.82 3.78 -2.92
N GLY A 120 13.90 4.29 -3.54
CA GLY A 120 13.95 4.51 -4.98
C GLY A 120 13.74 3.22 -5.79
N VAL A 121 14.39 2.12 -5.41
CA VAL A 121 14.19 0.81 -6.03
C VAL A 121 12.75 0.34 -5.88
N ALA A 122 12.17 0.45 -4.68
CA ALA A 122 10.77 0.08 -4.42
C ALA A 122 9.80 0.90 -5.28
N LEU A 123 10.03 2.21 -5.43
CA LEU A 123 9.21 3.09 -6.27
C LEU A 123 9.28 2.68 -7.75
N ILE A 124 10.47 2.40 -8.28
CA ILE A 124 10.63 1.95 -9.66
C ILE A 124 9.92 0.62 -9.87
N MET A 125 10.12 -0.35 -8.98
CA MET A 125 9.42 -1.65 -9.05
C MET A 125 7.91 -1.46 -8.99
N PHE A 126 7.41 -0.64 -8.06
CA PHE A 126 5.98 -0.35 -7.96
C PHE A 126 5.41 0.22 -9.25
N ILE A 127 6.07 1.23 -9.84
CA ILE A 127 5.62 1.86 -11.09
C ILE A 127 5.53 0.83 -12.23
N VAL A 128 6.56 0.01 -12.40
CA VAL A 128 6.60 -1.02 -13.46
C VAL A 128 5.49 -2.05 -13.25
N ILE A 129 5.33 -2.55 -12.01
CA ILE A 129 4.33 -3.57 -11.69
C ILE A 129 2.91 -2.99 -11.77
N ALA A 130 2.69 -1.76 -11.28
CA ALA A 130 1.42 -1.07 -11.38
C ALA A 130 1.02 -0.80 -12.84
N ALA A 131 1.98 -0.41 -13.69
CA ALA A 131 1.77 -0.25 -15.13
C ALA A 131 1.37 -1.58 -15.80
N TYR A 132 2.01 -2.69 -15.42
CA TYR A 132 1.58 -4.02 -15.87
C TYR A 132 0.16 -4.35 -15.42
N GLY A 133 -0.16 -4.20 -14.13
CA GLY A 133 -1.51 -4.47 -13.59
C GLY A 133 -2.61 -3.62 -14.24
N TYR A 134 -2.25 -2.37 -14.64
CA TYR A 134 -3.17 -1.47 -15.33
C TYR A 134 -3.37 -1.84 -16.81
N THR A 135 -2.29 -2.21 -17.53
CA THR A 135 -2.31 -2.42 -18.98
C THR A 135 -2.68 -3.85 -19.38
N THR A 136 -2.48 -4.83 -18.49
CA THR A 136 -2.79 -6.23 -18.80
C THR A 136 -4.26 -6.42 -19.16
N LYS A 137 -4.49 -7.31 -20.15
CA LYS A 137 -5.82 -7.77 -20.57
C LYS A 137 -6.26 -9.01 -19.77
N GLU A 138 -5.34 -9.62 -19.04
CA GLU A 138 -5.61 -10.79 -18.22
C GLU A 138 -6.46 -10.42 -17.01
N ASP A 139 -7.39 -11.29 -16.66
CA ASP A 139 -8.18 -11.17 -15.43
C ASP A 139 -7.39 -11.68 -14.22
N LEU A 140 -6.71 -10.74 -13.54
CA LEU A 140 -5.94 -11.07 -12.35
C LEU A 140 -6.81 -11.43 -11.15
N SER A 141 -8.14 -11.22 -11.19
CA SER A 141 -9.06 -11.57 -10.09
C SER A 141 -9.03 -13.06 -9.74
N ASN A 142 -8.72 -13.92 -10.72
CA ASN A 142 -8.59 -15.36 -10.53
C ASN A 142 -7.45 -15.75 -9.58
N TYR A 143 -6.43 -14.91 -9.46
CA TYR A 143 -5.28 -15.16 -8.59
C TYR A 143 -5.46 -14.67 -7.15
N GLY A 144 -6.53 -13.91 -6.85
CA GLY A 144 -6.74 -13.28 -5.55
C GLY A 144 -6.69 -14.24 -4.37
N LYS A 145 -7.33 -15.43 -4.49
CA LYS A 145 -7.29 -16.45 -3.43
C LYS A 145 -5.89 -17.04 -3.21
N TYR A 146 -5.10 -17.22 -4.26
CA TYR A 146 -3.74 -17.75 -4.16
C TYR A 146 -2.80 -16.70 -3.52
N LEU A 147 -2.93 -15.44 -3.91
CA LEU A 147 -2.16 -14.34 -3.35
C LEU A 147 -2.49 -14.13 -1.86
N MET A 148 -3.78 -14.19 -1.49
CA MET A 148 -4.21 -14.12 -0.10
C MET A 148 -3.67 -15.29 0.73
N THR A 149 -3.71 -16.52 0.19
CA THR A 149 -3.11 -17.70 0.85
C THR A 149 -1.60 -17.52 1.02
N GLY A 150 -0.92 -17.02 -0.01
CA GLY A 150 0.50 -16.70 0.06
C GLY A 150 0.84 -15.64 1.12
N LEU A 151 0.04 -14.58 1.20
CA LEU A 151 0.18 -13.54 2.22
C LEU A 151 0.03 -14.10 3.64
N ILE A 152 -1.01 -14.91 3.89
CA ILE A 152 -1.23 -15.57 5.18
C ILE A 152 -0.04 -16.49 5.51
N SER A 153 0.46 -17.24 4.52
CA SER A 153 1.61 -18.14 4.70
C SER A 153 2.88 -17.39 5.11
N ILE A 154 3.14 -16.21 4.54
CA ILE A 154 4.27 -15.37 4.93
C ILE A 154 4.09 -14.85 6.36
N ILE A 155 2.88 -14.43 6.75
CA ILE A 155 2.59 -13.96 8.10
C ILE A 155 2.87 -15.08 9.10
N ILE A 156 2.35 -16.29 8.85
CA ILE A 156 2.57 -17.47 9.71
C ILE A 156 4.07 -17.81 9.78
N MET A 157 4.75 -17.85 8.63
CA MET A 157 6.19 -18.12 8.59
C MET A 157 7.00 -17.06 9.35
N SER A 158 6.64 -15.80 9.27
CA SER A 158 7.27 -14.71 10.00
C SER A 158 7.05 -14.86 11.51
N LEU A 159 5.85 -15.27 11.92
CA LEU A 159 5.54 -15.54 13.33
C LEU A 159 6.34 -16.74 13.86
N ILE A 160 6.42 -17.84 13.11
CA ILE A 160 7.25 -19.00 13.46
C ILE A 160 8.71 -18.58 13.58
N ASN A 161 9.21 -17.80 12.62
CA ASN A 161 10.61 -17.37 12.61
C ASN A 161 10.95 -16.37 13.73
N PHE A 162 9.96 -15.65 14.25
CA PHE A 162 10.13 -14.79 15.43
C PHE A 162 10.61 -15.60 16.65
N PHE A 163 10.10 -16.85 16.82
CA PHE A 163 10.49 -17.74 17.90
C PHE A 163 11.76 -18.55 17.54
N LEU A 164 11.84 -19.08 16.32
CA LEU A 164 12.95 -19.96 15.89
C LEU A 164 14.23 -19.20 15.59
N LYS A 165 14.15 -17.92 15.17
CA LYS A 165 15.27 -17.06 14.75
C LYS A 165 16.18 -17.73 13.71
N ALA A 166 15.61 -18.57 12.82
CA ALA A 166 16.33 -19.31 11.80
C ALA A 166 16.68 -18.42 10.60
N PRO A 167 17.98 -18.22 10.26
CA PRO A 167 18.36 -17.36 9.15
C PRO A 167 17.78 -17.80 7.81
N ILE A 168 17.64 -19.11 7.59
CA ILE A 168 17.09 -19.65 6.34
C ILE A 168 15.64 -19.25 6.14
N LEU A 169 14.80 -19.31 7.19
CA LEU A 169 13.41 -18.88 7.13
C LEU A 169 13.29 -17.37 6.91
N TYR A 170 14.20 -16.59 7.49
CA TYR A 170 14.28 -15.16 7.24
C TYR A 170 14.50 -14.85 5.76
N TRP A 171 15.46 -15.54 5.11
CA TRP A 171 15.77 -15.31 3.70
C TRP A 171 14.67 -15.82 2.77
N ILE A 172 14.14 -17.02 3.00
CA ILE A 172 13.00 -17.56 2.23
C ILE A 172 11.82 -16.60 2.33
N GLY A 173 11.47 -16.18 3.55
CA GLY A 173 10.37 -15.24 3.77
C GLY A 173 10.59 -13.88 3.09
N THR A 174 11.84 -13.44 3.01
CA THR A 174 12.18 -12.18 2.34
C THR A 174 11.95 -12.28 0.82
N VAL A 175 12.45 -13.33 0.18
CA VAL A 175 12.27 -13.53 -1.28
C VAL A 175 10.80 -13.75 -1.63
N LEU A 176 10.11 -14.63 -0.89
CA LEU A 176 8.67 -14.86 -1.09
C LEU A 176 7.85 -13.59 -0.84
N GLY A 177 8.23 -12.78 0.15
CA GLY A 177 7.57 -11.49 0.41
C GLY A 177 7.66 -10.55 -0.78
N ILE A 178 8.83 -10.38 -1.38
CA ILE A 178 9.00 -9.55 -2.58
C ILE A 178 8.10 -10.06 -3.71
N VAL A 179 8.10 -11.36 -3.97
CA VAL A 179 7.29 -11.95 -5.05
C VAL A 179 5.79 -11.74 -4.80
N ILE A 180 5.32 -12.04 -3.58
CA ILE A 180 3.89 -11.96 -3.25
C ILE A 180 3.41 -10.50 -3.25
N PHE A 181 4.15 -9.55 -2.64
CA PHE A 181 3.72 -8.15 -2.65
C PHE A 181 3.84 -7.52 -4.04
N SER A 182 4.80 -7.93 -4.87
CA SER A 182 4.82 -7.54 -6.28
C SER A 182 3.57 -8.04 -7.03
N ALA A 183 3.17 -9.28 -6.82
CA ALA A 183 1.96 -9.83 -7.45
C ALA A 183 0.68 -9.18 -6.90
N LEU A 184 0.62 -8.85 -5.60
CA LEU A 184 -0.49 -8.12 -4.98
C LEU A 184 -0.64 -6.72 -5.57
N ILE A 185 0.44 -5.97 -5.80
CA ILE A 185 0.40 -4.65 -6.45
C ILE A 185 -0.28 -4.76 -7.83
N ALA A 186 0.15 -5.72 -8.67
CA ALA A 186 -0.46 -5.91 -9.99
C ALA A 186 -1.96 -6.29 -9.89
N TYR A 187 -2.28 -7.19 -8.98
CA TYR A 187 -3.65 -7.63 -8.69
C TYR A 187 -4.52 -6.46 -8.22
N ASP A 188 -4.07 -5.67 -7.25
CA ASP A 188 -4.86 -4.58 -6.68
C ASP A 188 -5.06 -3.44 -7.68
N VAL A 189 -4.06 -3.10 -8.50
CA VAL A 189 -4.21 -2.14 -9.59
C VAL A 189 -5.26 -2.64 -10.61
N ASN A 190 -5.19 -3.91 -11.02
CA ASN A 190 -6.17 -4.51 -11.94
C ASN A 190 -7.59 -4.50 -11.33
N ARG A 191 -7.70 -4.83 -10.04
CA ARG A 191 -8.97 -4.81 -9.30
C ARG A 191 -9.55 -3.40 -9.20
N ILE A 192 -8.73 -2.39 -8.85
CA ILE A 192 -9.16 -0.99 -8.78
C ILE A 192 -9.67 -0.51 -10.14
N LYS A 193 -8.97 -0.86 -11.24
CA LYS A 193 -9.39 -0.57 -12.61
C LYS A 193 -10.75 -1.18 -12.91
N LYS A 194 -11.00 -2.46 -12.56
CA LYS A 194 -12.29 -3.13 -12.77
C LYS A 194 -13.42 -2.48 -11.99
N ILE A 195 -13.19 -2.16 -10.70
CA ILE A 195 -14.17 -1.45 -9.87
C ILE A 195 -14.52 -0.09 -10.52
N ALA A 196 -13.53 0.63 -11.01
CA ALA A 196 -13.74 1.91 -11.69
C ALA A 196 -14.67 1.78 -12.91
N PHE A 197 -14.48 0.74 -13.73
CA PHE A 197 -15.33 0.47 -14.89
C PHE A 197 -16.75 0.03 -14.51
N GLN A 198 -16.88 -0.84 -13.52
CA GLN A 198 -18.19 -1.37 -13.09
C GLN A 198 -19.07 -0.31 -12.41
N MET A 199 -18.46 0.63 -11.71
CA MET A 199 -19.16 1.65 -10.90
C MET A 199 -19.12 3.05 -11.51
N SER A 200 -18.81 3.17 -12.79
CA SER A 200 -18.70 4.49 -13.47
C SER A 200 -19.96 5.35 -13.38
N ASN A 201 -21.14 4.75 -13.17
CA ASN A 201 -22.43 5.39 -12.97
C ASN A 201 -22.97 5.22 -11.52
N GLY A 202 -22.11 4.82 -10.58
CA GLY A 202 -22.50 4.57 -9.20
C GLY A 202 -22.56 5.83 -8.33
N ASP A 203 -22.96 5.63 -7.07
CA ASP A 203 -22.95 6.68 -6.04
C ASP A 203 -21.53 7.18 -5.80
N GLU A 204 -21.34 8.50 -5.84
CA GLU A 204 -20.03 9.14 -5.70
C GLU A 204 -19.42 8.86 -4.32
N GLU A 205 -20.21 8.79 -3.26
CA GLU A 205 -19.72 8.49 -1.91
C GLU A 205 -19.21 7.05 -1.82
N VAL A 206 -19.91 6.09 -2.41
CA VAL A 206 -19.47 4.68 -2.49
C VAL A 206 -18.16 4.57 -3.29
N MET A 207 -18.08 5.25 -4.43
CA MET A 207 -16.86 5.28 -5.23
C MET A 207 -15.69 5.89 -4.45
N ASN A 208 -15.90 6.99 -3.74
CA ASN A 208 -14.86 7.61 -2.93
C ASN A 208 -14.34 6.65 -1.83
N LYS A 209 -15.24 5.92 -1.15
CA LYS A 209 -14.88 4.91 -0.14
C LYS A 209 -14.06 3.76 -0.75
N LEU A 210 -14.49 3.22 -1.88
CA LEU A 210 -13.77 2.16 -2.60
C LEU A 210 -12.39 2.65 -3.07
N GLY A 211 -12.29 3.90 -3.50
CA GLY A 211 -11.02 4.52 -3.86
C GLY A 211 -10.05 4.65 -2.68
N ILE A 212 -10.55 4.89 -1.47
CA ILE A 212 -9.74 4.95 -0.26
C ILE A 212 -9.26 3.55 0.15
N ILE A 213 -10.11 2.52 0.07
CA ILE A 213 -9.70 1.13 0.31
C ILE A 213 -8.66 0.69 -0.72
N GLY A 214 -8.87 1.01 -2.01
CA GLY A 214 -7.86 0.74 -3.03
C GLY A 214 -6.53 1.44 -2.75
N ALA A 215 -6.56 2.69 -2.32
CA ALA A 215 -5.36 3.42 -1.91
C ALA A 215 -4.67 2.78 -0.72
N LEU A 216 -5.43 2.33 0.29
CA LEU A 216 -4.90 1.62 1.46
C LEU A 216 -4.21 0.32 1.07
N ASN A 217 -4.85 -0.51 0.23
CA ASN A 217 -4.27 -1.77 -0.21
C ASN A 217 -2.94 -1.54 -0.96
N LEU A 218 -2.94 -0.66 -1.97
CA LEU A 218 -1.71 -0.32 -2.71
C LEU A 218 -0.61 0.26 -1.81
N TYR A 219 -1.00 1.07 -0.82
CA TYR A 219 -0.07 1.61 0.17
C TYR A 219 0.54 0.49 1.02
N LEU A 220 -0.27 -0.44 1.53
CA LEU A 220 0.20 -1.58 2.32
C LEU A 220 1.15 -2.47 1.52
N ASP A 221 0.81 -2.76 0.26
CA ASP A 221 1.65 -3.55 -0.62
C ASP A 221 2.99 -2.87 -0.89
N PHE A 222 2.97 -1.56 -1.19
CA PHE A 222 4.17 -0.77 -1.40
C PHE A 222 5.08 -0.75 -0.16
N ILE A 223 4.51 -0.47 1.01
CA ILE A 223 5.25 -0.42 2.27
C ILE A 223 5.88 -1.77 2.60
N ASN A 224 5.13 -2.86 2.42
CA ASN A 224 5.66 -4.21 2.66
C ASN A 224 6.75 -4.57 1.63
N LEU A 225 6.55 -4.27 0.34
CA LEU A 225 7.58 -4.45 -0.69
C LEU A 225 8.86 -3.69 -0.31
N PHE A 226 8.75 -2.41 0.07
CA PHE A 226 9.87 -1.59 0.53
C PHE A 226 10.59 -2.24 1.72
N LEU A 227 9.87 -2.71 2.75
CA LEU A 227 10.47 -3.35 3.91
C LEU A 227 11.19 -4.65 3.56
N TYR A 228 10.65 -5.47 2.65
CA TYR A 228 11.33 -6.67 2.18
C TYR A 228 12.57 -6.35 1.34
N LEU A 229 12.51 -5.33 0.49
CA LEU A 229 13.68 -4.86 -0.25
C LEU A 229 14.74 -4.26 0.68
N LEU A 230 14.33 -3.57 1.74
CA LEU A 230 15.25 -3.01 2.73
C LEU A 230 16.00 -4.12 3.52
N ARG A 231 15.42 -5.31 3.66
CA ARG A 231 16.12 -6.47 4.23
C ARG A 231 17.28 -6.95 3.35
N ILE A 232 17.20 -6.75 2.02
CA ILE A 232 18.24 -7.15 1.05
C ILE A 232 19.26 -6.02 0.85
N PHE A 233 18.77 -4.82 0.55
CA PHE A 233 19.61 -3.69 0.15
C PHE A 233 20.03 -2.78 1.31
N GLY A 234 19.38 -2.92 2.47
CA GLY A 234 19.64 -2.08 3.64
C GLY A 234 21.00 -2.38 4.27
N LYS A 235 21.92 -1.42 4.22
CA LYS A 235 23.20 -1.50 4.93
C LYS A 235 22.96 -1.19 6.41
N ARG A 236 23.22 -2.17 7.29
CA ARG A 236 23.11 -1.97 8.74
C ARG A 236 24.11 -0.92 9.23
N ARG A 237 23.65 -0.11 10.17
CA ARG A 237 24.50 0.85 10.87
C ARG A 237 25.39 0.06 11.85
N ARG A 238 26.69 0.24 11.73
CA ARG A 238 27.67 -0.32 12.67
C ARG A 238 27.76 0.55 13.91
#